data_e64e5a1ca489961848b3f8b447567338
#
_entry.id   e64e5a1ca489961848b3f8b447567338
#
_cell.length_a   1.000
_cell.length_b   1.000
_cell.length_c   1.000
_cell.angle_alpha   90.00
_cell.angle_beta   90.00
_cell.angle_gamma   90.00
#
_symmetry.space_group_name_H-M   'P 1'
#
loop_
_entity.id
_entity.type
_entity.pdbx_description
1 polymer ?
#
loop_
_entity_poly.entity_id
_entity_poly.type
_entity_poly.pdbx_seq_one_letter_code
_entity_poly.pdbx_strand_id
1 'polypeptide(L)'
;MATLANIAATRAQNDSQTGYNFLRLPVSAHAAALGGDNISVIDDDEALMFSNPALLSSVTDKSLNLNYMSYMQGSKVASAAFNKTFGERATAAVSASYIDYGKMKETDESNVQTGEFSAKDISIAGYFSYLLTDRLSGGVSAKFITSYIADYNSIAVGVDLGLNYYDPDREWSLSLALKNLGGELKAYDEDYNRLPFDMQIGASKRFTNMP
;
A
#
# COMPACT_ATOMS: atom_id res chain seq x y z
N MET A 1 -36.17 -14.08 -5.78
CA MET A 1 -35.83 -12.73 -6.25
C MET A 1 -35.76 -11.82 -5.05
N ALA A 2 -34.63 -11.54 -4.53
CA ALA A 2 -34.43 -10.51 -3.51
C ALA A 2 -32.92 -10.21 -3.42
N THR A 3 -32.54 -9.05 -3.93
CA THR A 3 -31.87 -7.95 -3.24
C THR A 3 -30.50 -8.27 -2.63
N LEU A 4 -29.48 -8.19 -3.50
CA LEU A 4 -28.06 -8.01 -3.12
C LEU A 4 -27.56 -6.65 -3.64
N ALA A 5 -28.25 -5.58 -3.36
CA ALA A 5 -27.88 -4.25 -3.84
C ALA A 5 -28.02 -3.22 -2.73
N ASN A 6 -27.16 -3.26 -1.69
CA ASN A 6 -27.08 -2.13 -0.73
C ASN A 6 -25.87 -2.17 0.21
N ILE A 7 -24.68 -2.60 -0.23
CA ILE A 7 -23.48 -2.51 0.61
C ILE A 7 -22.47 -1.45 0.09
N ALA A 8 -22.72 -0.85 -1.06
CA ALA A 8 -21.78 0.08 -1.68
C ALA A 8 -21.92 1.56 -1.26
N ALA A 9 -22.90 1.93 -0.42
CA ALA A 9 -23.24 3.34 -0.20
C ALA A 9 -22.54 4.04 0.98
N THR A 10 -21.78 3.34 1.82
CA THR A 10 -21.25 3.92 3.07
C THR A 10 -19.77 4.31 3.03
N ARG A 11 -19.06 4.14 1.92
CA ARG A 11 -17.60 4.40 1.85
C ARG A 11 -17.20 5.79 1.38
N ALA A 12 -18.04 6.50 0.64
CA ALA A 12 -17.67 7.78 0.03
C ALA A 12 -17.52 8.96 1.02
N GLN A 13 -18.04 8.86 2.24
CA GLN A 13 -18.00 9.95 3.21
C GLN A 13 -16.77 9.97 4.14
N ASN A 14 -16.03 8.86 4.23
CA ASN A 14 -14.87 8.79 5.14
C ASN A 14 -13.53 9.19 4.48
N ASP A 15 -13.47 9.24 3.15
CA ASP A 15 -12.23 9.52 2.42
C ASP A 15 -11.77 10.97 2.55
N SER A 16 -12.68 11.90 2.83
CA SER A 16 -12.36 13.33 3.02
C SER A 16 -11.78 13.68 4.40
N GLN A 17 -11.78 12.73 5.35
CA GLN A 17 -11.32 12.94 6.73
C GLN A 17 -10.00 12.20 7.04
N THR A 18 -9.36 11.61 6.04
CA THR A 18 -8.09 10.90 6.22
C THR A 18 -6.94 11.67 5.58
N GLY A 19 -5.84 11.78 6.30
CA GLY A 19 -4.54 12.20 5.76
C GLY A 19 -3.84 11.05 5.03
N TYR A 20 -2.68 11.31 4.44
CA TYR A 20 -1.79 10.28 3.85
C TYR A 20 -2.44 9.40 2.77
N ASN A 21 -3.31 9.97 1.95
CA ASN A 21 -4.02 9.23 0.89
C ASN A 21 -3.09 8.62 -0.16
N PHE A 22 -1.83 9.03 -0.21
CA PHE A 22 -0.80 8.41 -1.04
C PHE A 22 -0.58 6.91 -0.71
N LEU A 23 -0.89 6.47 0.51
CA LEU A 23 -0.82 5.06 0.91
C LEU A 23 -1.80 4.15 0.15
N ARG A 24 -2.74 4.74 -0.59
CA ARG A 24 -3.69 4.04 -1.47
C ARG A 24 -3.20 3.95 -2.92
N LEU A 25 -2.12 4.67 -3.27
CA LEU A 25 -1.59 4.60 -4.62
C LEU A 25 -0.91 3.24 -4.86
N PRO A 26 -1.06 2.67 -6.07
CA PRO A 26 -0.31 1.47 -6.43
C PRO A 26 1.19 1.81 -6.45
N VAL A 27 1.99 1.02 -5.74
CA VAL A 27 3.42 1.28 -5.57
C VAL A 27 4.23 0.75 -6.75
N SER A 28 3.68 -0.20 -7.52
CA SER A 28 4.36 -0.81 -8.67
C SER A 28 3.58 -0.64 -9.97
N ALA A 29 4.31 -0.66 -11.08
CA ALA A 29 3.72 -0.66 -12.43
C ALA A 29 2.84 -1.90 -12.66
N HIS A 30 3.25 -3.06 -12.14
CA HIS A 30 2.48 -4.30 -12.22
C HIS A 30 1.15 -4.17 -11.46
N ALA A 31 1.18 -3.73 -10.20
CA ALA A 31 -0.05 -3.49 -9.42
C ALA A 31 -0.97 -2.48 -10.12
N ALA A 32 -0.42 -1.38 -10.66
CA ALA A 32 -1.17 -0.38 -11.40
C ALA A 32 -1.84 -0.96 -12.66
N ALA A 33 -1.15 -1.80 -13.42
CA ALA A 33 -1.67 -2.46 -14.61
C ALA A 33 -2.83 -3.43 -14.31
N LEU A 34 -2.80 -4.04 -13.11
CA LEU A 34 -3.86 -4.93 -12.61
C LEU A 34 -5.02 -4.19 -11.92
N GLY A 35 -5.03 -2.86 -11.93
CA GLY A 35 -6.11 -2.04 -11.36
C GLY A 35 -5.89 -1.57 -9.93
N GLY A 36 -4.69 -1.74 -9.37
CA GLY A 36 -4.32 -1.23 -8.05
C GLY A 36 -4.11 -2.31 -7.00
N ASP A 37 -4.97 -2.40 -5.99
CA ASP A 37 -4.80 -3.33 -4.87
C ASP A 37 -5.05 -4.79 -5.26
N ASN A 38 -3.97 -5.55 -5.38
CA ASN A 38 -3.99 -6.98 -5.73
C ASN A 38 -3.64 -7.82 -4.51
N ILE A 39 -4.60 -8.00 -3.60
CA ILE A 39 -4.36 -8.66 -2.32
C ILE A 39 -4.30 -10.19 -2.38
N SER A 40 -4.74 -10.80 -3.49
CA SER A 40 -4.86 -12.26 -3.65
C SER A 40 -4.11 -12.85 -4.83
N VAL A 41 -3.43 -12.03 -5.63
CA VAL A 41 -2.62 -12.53 -6.77
C VAL A 41 -1.35 -13.17 -6.23
N ILE A 42 -1.12 -14.45 -6.59
CA ILE A 42 0.11 -15.18 -6.27
C ILE A 42 1.04 -15.08 -7.47
N ASP A 43 2.14 -14.38 -7.29
CA ASP A 43 3.19 -14.23 -8.29
C ASP A 43 4.54 -14.03 -7.59
N ASP A 44 5.64 -14.23 -8.32
CA ASP A 44 7.00 -13.93 -7.86
C ASP A 44 7.31 -12.43 -8.06
N ASP A 45 6.43 -11.59 -7.51
CA ASP A 45 6.58 -10.14 -7.52
C ASP A 45 6.55 -9.57 -6.10
N GLU A 46 7.70 -9.09 -5.64
CA GLU A 46 7.86 -8.52 -4.31
C GLU A 46 6.92 -7.32 -4.08
N ALA A 47 6.55 -6.60 -5.14
CA ALA A 47 5.65 -5.45 -5.01
C ALA A 47 4.24 -5.82 -4.52
N LEU A 48 3.81 -7.06 -4.61
CA LEU A 48 2.51 -7.51 -4.09
C LEU A 48 2.43 -7.43 -2.56
N MET A 49 3.58 -7.41 -1.85
CA MET A 49 3.60 -7.23 -0.39
C MET A 49 3.04 -5.88 0.06
N PHE A 50 3.08 -4.84 -0.79
CA PHE A 50 2.48 -3.54 -0.49
C PHE A 50 0.95 -3.61 -0.43
N SER A 51 0.35 -4.56 -1.14
CA SER A 51 -1.09 -4.80 -1.11
C SER A 51 -1.49 -5.75 0.02
N ASN A 52 -0.71 -6.83 0.22
CA ASN A 52 -0.95 -7.81 1.28
C ASN A 52 0.39 -8.41 1.76
N PRO A 53 0.83 -8.16 3.00
CA PRO A 53 2.11 -8.66 3.50
C PRO A 53 2.22 -10.20 3.51
N ALA A 54 1.10 -10.93 3.52
CA ALA A 54 1.12 -12.39 3.44
C ALA A 54 1.63 -12.93 2.10
N LEU A 55 1.53 -12.14 1.00
CA LEU A 55 2.01 -12.53 -0.32
C LEU A 55 3.53 -12.57 -0.44
N LEU A 56 4.24 -11.94 0.49
CA LEU A 56 5.70 -11.98 0.55
C LEU A 56 6.25 -13.41 0.68
N SER A 57 5.46 -14.36 1.20
CA SER A 57 5.85 -15.77 1.30
C SER A 57 6.02 -16.49 -0.05
N SER A 58 5.47 -15.92 -1.15
CA SER A 58 5.58 -16.47 -2.51
C SER A 58 6.74 -15.90 -3.31
N VAL A 59 7.49 -14.95 -2.76
CA VAL A 59 8.57 -14.25 -3.48
C VAL A 59 9.89 -14.99 -3.34
N THR A 60 10.66 -15.05 -4.42
CA THR A 60 12.01 -15.64 -4.45
C THR A 60 12.94 -14.90 -3.46
N ASP A 61 13.82 -15.67 -2.80
CA ASP A 61 14.80 -15.14 -1.82
C ASP A 61 15.77 -14.13 -2.46
N LYS A 62 16.03 -13.03 -1.74
CA LYS A 62 16.94 -11.95 -2.13
C LYS A 62 16.53 -11.23 -3.41
N SER A 63 15.24 -11.04 -3.63
CA SER A 63 14.74 -10.19 -4.69
C SER A 63 14.94 -8.71 -4.33
N LEU A 64 15.22 -7.91 -5.35
CA LEU A 64 15.26 -6.45 -5.28
C LEU A 64 14.21 -5.89 -6.23
N ASN A 65 13.24 -5.18 -5.70
CA ASN A 65 12.21 -4.52 -6.49
C ASN A 65 12.43 -3.01 -6.50
N LEU A 66 12.45 -2.42 -7.69
CA LEU A 66 12.60 -0.98 -7.91
C LEU A 66 11.46 -0.51 -8.81
N ASN A 67 10.73 0.50 -8.37
CA ASN A 67 9.65 1.10 -9.14
C ASN A 67 9.83 2.61 -9.24
N TYR A 68 9.45 3.12 -10.39
CA TYR A 68 9.32 4.54 -10.65
C TYR A 68 8.06 4.79 -11.48
N MET A 69 7.25 5.73 -11.06
CA MET A 69 6.00 6.10 -11.71
C MET A 69 5.88 7.61 -11.80
N SER A 70 5.54 8.12 -12.98
CA SER A 70 5.06 9.50 -13.14
C SER A 70 3.54 9.51 -12.91
N TYR A 71 3.08 10.36 -12.02
CA TYR A 71 1.68 10.46 -11.63
C TYR A 71 1.10 11.82 -12.07
N MET A 72 -0.13 12.11 -11.69
CA MET A 72 -0.84 13.32 -12.13
C MET A 72 -0.07 14.61 -11.81
N GLN A 73 -0.20 15.61 -12.67
CA GLN A 73 0.40 16.94 -12.53
C GLN A 73 1.94 16.97 -12.36
N GLY A 74 2.63 15.95 -12.87
CA GLY A 74 4.08 15.86 -12.77
C GLY A 74 4.62 15.32 -11.45
N SER A 75 3.74 14.82 -10.58
CA SER A 75 4.15 14.11 -9.37
C SER A 75 4.93 12.84 -9.73
N LYS A 76 5.88 12.48 -8.90
CA LYS A 76 6.78 11.35 -9.10
C LYS A 76 6.71 10.44 -7.90
N VAL A 77 6.56 9.15 -8.16
CA VAL A 77 6.58 8.09 -7.13
C VAL A 77 7.76 7.18 -7.40
N ALA A 78 8.58 6.94 -6.40
CA ALA A 78 9.67 5.98 -6.46
C ALA A 78 9.57 5.04 -5.25
N SER A 79 9.85 3.76 -5.47
CA SER A 79 9.95 2.79 -4.38
C SER A 79 11.07 1.80 -4.61
N ALA A 80 11.61 1.31 -3.51
CA ALA A 80 12.57 0.23 -3.46
C ALA A 80 12.18 -0.75 -2.37
N ALA A 81 12.38 -2.04 -2.62
CA ALA A 81 12.16 -3.09 -1.65
C ALA A 81 13.21 -4.19 -1.81
N PHE A 82 13.53 -4.86 -0.71
CA PHE A 82 14.43 -6.00 -0.67
C PHE A 82 13.94 -7.02 0.34
N ASN A 83 13.86 -8.28 -0.08
CA ASN A 83 13.44 -9.38 0.78
C ASN A 83 14.58 -10.35 1.09
N LYS A 84 14.38 -11.10 2.17
CA LYS A 84 15.19 -12.25 2.53
C LYS A 84 14.34 -13.33 3.17
N THR A 85 14.50 -14.57 2.68
CA THR A 85 13.85 -15.76 3.23
C THR A 85 14.74 -16.39 4.30
N PHE A 86 14.12 -16.84 5.40
CA PHE A 86 14.74 -17.50 6.54
C PHE A 86 14.16 -18.90 6.68
N GLY A 87 14.95 -19.91 6.36
CA GLY A 87 14.49 -21.30 6.32
C GLY A 87 13.47 -21.50 5.19
N GLU A 88 12.44 -22.34 5.43
CA GLU A 88 11.45 -22.70 4.44
C GLU A 88 10.10 -21.96 4.60
N ARG A 89 9.92 -21.23 5.69
CA ARG A 89 8.58 -20.72 6.08
C ARG A 89 8.53 -19.22 6.37
N ALA A 90 9.66 -18.58 6.62
CA ALA A 90 9.68 -17.18 7.03
C ALA A 90 10.35 -16.31 5.98
N THR A 91 9.73 -15.20 5.60
CA THR A 91 10.31 -14.19 4.72
C THR A 91 10.13 -12.82 5.35
N ALA A 92 11.20 -12.04 5.38
CA ALA A 92 11.16 -10.64 5.80
C ALA A 92 11.56 -9.74 4.64
N ALA A 93 11.05 -8.51 4.63
CA ALA A 93 11.44 -7.50 3.66
C ALA A 93 11.50 -6.11 4.31
N VAL A 94 12.23 -5.23 3.66
CA VAL A 94 12.24 -3.81 3.96
C VAL A 94 11.91 -3.03 2.71
N SER A 95 11.22 -1.92 2.84
CA SER A 95 10.92 -1.04 1.71
C SER A 95 11.07 0.42 2.08
N ALA A 96 11.30 1.24 1.06
CA ALA A 96 11.19 2.69 1.12
C ALA A 96 10.38 3.18 -0.07
N SER A 97 9.47 4.11 0.16
CA SER A 97 8.67 4.79 -0.87
C SER A 97 8.81 6.29 -0.71
N TYR A 98 8.93 6.98 -1.82
CA TYR A 98 9.07 8.43 -1.90
C TYR A 98 8.10 8.99 -2.91
N ILE A 99 7.37 10.03 -2.53
CA ILE A 99 6.49 10.76 -3.43
C ILE A 99 6.87 12.22 -3.41
N ASP A 100 7.09 12.78 -4.60
CA ASP A 100 7.32 14.19 -4.84
C ASP A 100 6.13 14.73 -5.63
N TYR A 101 5.40 15.68 -5.04
CA TYR A 101 4.24 16.32 -5.68
C TYR A 101 4.66 17.47 -6.60
N GLY A 102 5.96 17.76 -6.69
CA GLY A 102 6.49 18.87 -7.46
C GLY A 102 6.24 20.22 -6.77
N LYS A 103 6.30 21.28 -7.57
CA LYS A 103 6.07 22.65 -7.12
C LYS A 103 4.61 23.03 -7.30
N MET A 104 4.02 23.59 -6.27
CA MET A 104 2.67 24.15 -6.26
C MET A 104 2.73 25.66 -6.07
N LYS A 105 1.79 26.37 -6.71
CA LYS A 105 1.70 27.81 -6.59
C LYS A 105 1.04 28.17 -5.28
N GLU A 106 1.67 29.07 -4.54
CA GLU A 106 1.07 29.74 -3.39
C GLU A 106 0.32 30.98 -3.88
N THR A 107 -0.93 31.15 -3.43
CA THR A 107 -1.77 32.30 -3.79
C THR A 107 -2.34 32.92 -2.54
N ASP A 108 -2.52 34.22 -2.55
CA ASP A 108 -3.24 34.98 -1.52
C ASP A 108 -4.78 34.87 -1.67
N GLU A 109 -5.51 35.49 -0.78
CA GLU A 109 -6.98 35.52 -0.79
C GLU A 109 -7.56 36.18 -2.06
N SER A 110 -6.76 36.94 -2.80
CA SER A 110 -7.12 37.62 -4.03
C SER A 110 -6.73 36.79 -5.28
N ASN A 111 -6.29 35.53 -5.11
CA ASN A 111 -5.75 34.66 -6.17
C ASN A 111 -4.48 35.20 -6.86
N VAL A 112 -3.74 36.10 -6.22
CA VAL A 112 -2.45 36.57 -6.72
C VAL A 112 -1.36 35.58 -6.27
N GLN A 113 -0.54 35.13 -7.20
CA GLN A 113 0.57 34.23 -6.88
C GLN A 113 1.60 34.95 -6.01
N THR A 114 1.83 34.47 -4.79
CA THR A 114 2.78 35.02 -3.82
C THR A 114 4.08 34.24 -3.74
N GLY A 115 4.06 32.95 -4.14
CA GLY A 115 5.22 32.09 -4.07
C GLY A 115 5.02 30.71 -4.72
N GLU A 116 5.94 29.81 -4.41
CA GLU A 116 5.86 28.38 -4.73
C GLU A 116 6.24 27.58 -3.49
N PHE A 117 5.55 26.50 -3.24
CA PHE A 117 5.91 25.52 -2.21
C PHE A 117 5.96 24.09 -2.81
N SER A 118 6.56 23.18 -2.09
CA SER A 118 6.62 21.76 -2.46
C SER A 118 6.04 20.88 -1.37
N ALA A 119 5.52 19.72 -1.76
CA ALA A 119 5.11 18.68 -0.84
C ALA A 119 5.77 17.35 -1.21
N LYS A 120 6.07 16.53 -0.21
CA LYS A 120 6.68 15.21 -0.37
C LYS A 120 6.32 14.31 0.78
N ASP A 121 6.16 13.02 0.47
CA ASP A 121 5.91 11.97 1.43
C ASP A 121 6.99 10.89 1.35
N ILE A 122 7.39 10.39 2.50
CA ILE A 122 8.35 9.31 2.63
C ILE A 122 7.74 8.24 3.53
N SER A 123 7.78 6.98 3.10
CA SER A 123 7.38 5.86 3.92
C SER A 123 8.50 4.80 3.94
N ILE A 124 8.87 4.37 5.12
CA ILE A 124 9.78 3.24 5.32
C ILE A 124 8.99 2.15 6.04
N ALA A 125 9.07 0.91 5.53
CA ALA A 125 8.33 -0.19 6.12
C ALA A 125 9.16 -1.46 6.24
N GLY A 126 8.90 -2.21 7.30
CA GLY A 126 9.35 -3.58 7.47
C GLY A 126 8.18 -4.54 7.30
N TYR A 127 8.42 -5.69 6.68
CA TYR A 127 7.45 -6.73 6.41
C TYR A 127 7.94 -8.06 6.97
N PHE A 128 7.02 -8.86 7.44
CA PHE A 128 7.29 -10.23 7.84
C PHE A 128 6.12 -11.11 7.42
N SER A 129 6.41 -12.20 6.72
CA SER A 129 5.45 -13.22 6.32
C SER A 129 5.88 -14.59 6.82
N TYR A 130 4.90 -15.41 7.18
CA TYR A 130 5.13 -16.75 7.66
C TYR A 130 4.10 -17.74 7.08
N LEU A 131 4.59 -18.86 6.55
CA LEU A 131 3.77 -20.00 6.12
C LEU A 131 3.25 -20.75 7.35
N LEU A 132 2.01 -20.49 7.73
CA LEU A 132 1.33 -21.14 8.85
C LEU A 132 1.08 -22.63 8.55
N THR A 133 0.66 -22.90 7.31
CA THR A 133 0.53 -24.25 6.73
C THR A 133 1.04 -24.21 5.30
N ASP A 134 1.09 -25.34 4.62
CA ASP A 134 1.53 -25.43 3.21
C ASP A 134 0.61 -24.64 2.24
N ARG A 135 -0.58 -24.22 2.71
CA ARG A 135 -1.57 -23.48 1.91
C ARG A 135 -1.98 -22.13 2.53
N LEU A 136 -1.60 -21.86 3.76
CA LEU A 136 -2.00 -20.65 4.49
C LEU A 136 -0.78 -19.86 4.91
N SER A 137 -0.68 -18.62 4.48
CA SER A 137 0.32 -17.66 4.91
C SER A 137 -0.31 -16.50 5.68
N GLY A 138 0.41 -16.00 6.68
CA GLY A 138 0.10 -14.79 7.41
C GLY A 138 1.22 -13.78 7.25
N GLY A 139 0.90 -12.50 7.25
CA GLY A 139 1.89 -11.44 7.13
C GLY A 139 1.54 -10.21 7.97
N VAL A 140 2.56 -9.49 8.36
CA VAL A 140 2.45 -8.21 9.06
C VAL A 140 3.44 -7.23 8.47
N SER A 141 3.06 -5.96 8.40
CA SER A 141 3.99 -4.86 8.12
C SER A 141 3.90 -3.79 9.19
N ALA A 142 5.00 -3.08 9.40
CA ALA A 142 5.04 -1.86 10.21
C ALA A 142 5.64 -0.74 9.37
N LYS A 143 4.96 0.42 9.34
CA LYS A 143 5.28 1.57 8.52
C LYS A 143 5.60 2.78 9.38
N PHE A 144 6.66 3.47 9.03
CA PHE A 144 6.97 4.82 9.52
C PHE A 144 6.83 5.79 8.36
N ILE A 145 6.04 6.84 8.55
CA ILE A 145 5.68 7.78 7.51
C ILE A 145 6.05 9.18 7.97
N THR A 146 6.69 9.95 7.10
CA THR A 146 6.92 11.37 7.31
C THR A 146 6.47 12.14 6.08
N SER A 147 5.74 13.20 6.29
CA SER A 147 5.17 14.05 5.25
C SER A 147 5.59 15.48 5.46
N TYR A 148 5.93 16.16 4.38
CA TYR A 148 6.39 17.54 4.37
C TYR A 148 5.52 18.36 3.43
N ILE A 149 5.03 19.50 3.89
CA ILE A 149 4.29 20.49 3.10
C ILE A 149 4.85 21.86 3.44
N ALA A 150 5.48 22.53 2.49
CA ALA A 150 6.22 23.76 2.72
C ALA A 150 7.21 23.60 3.89
N ASP A 151 7.07 24.37 4.96
CA ASP A 151 7.90 24.34 6.16
C ASP A 151 7.36 23.40 7.27
N TYR A 152 6.20 22.78 7.04
CA TYR A 152 5.54 21.90 8.01
C TYR A 152 5.89 20.45 7.78
N ASN A 153 5.96 19.68 8.86
CA ASN A 153 6.13 18.24 8.77
C ASN A 153 5.21 17.48 9.73
N SER A 154 4.75 16.33 9.28
CA SER A 154 4.00 15.40 10.12
C SER A 154 4.66 14.01 10.13
N ILE A 155 4.36 13.24 11.16
CA ILE A 155 4.88 11.88 11.37
C ILE A 155 3.71 10.98 11.72
N ALA A 156 3.65 9.83 11.07
CA ALA A 156 2.66 8.80 11.36
C ALA A 156 3.27 7.40 11.41
N VAL A 157 2.58 6.49 12.07
CA VAL A 157 2.91 5.06 12.10
C VAL A 157 1.69 4.24 11.74
N GLY A 158 1.91 3.14 11.04
CA GLY A 158 0.84 2.24 10.62
C GLY A 158 1.29 0.80 10.61
N VAL A 159 0.31 -0.10 10.70
CA VAL A 159 0.50 -1.55 10.64
C VAL A 159 -0.47 -2.11 9.61
N ASP A 160 -0.01 -3.07 8.79
CA ASP A 160 -0.90 -3.87 7.97
C ASP A 160 -0.85 -5.33 8.46
N LEU A 161 -1.99 -5.99 8.34
CA LEU A 161 -2.13 -7.43 8.60
C LEU A 161 -2.68 -8.10 7.36
N GLY A 162 -2.14 -9.26 7.02
CA GLY A 162 -2.55 -10.02 5.86
C GLY A 162 -2.68 -11.51 6.14
N LEU A 163 -3.65 -12.11 5.47
CA LEU A 163 -3.79 -13.55 5.36
C LEU A 163 -3.99 -13.91 3.90
N ASN A 164 -3.40 -15.04 3.48
CA ASN A 164 -3.62 -15.61 2.17
C ASN A 164 -3.72 -17.13 2.27
N TYR A 165 -4.78 -17.67 1.70
CA TYR A 165 -4.94 -19.09 1.47
C TYR A 165 -4.78 -19.38 -0.03
N TYR A 166 -3.84 -20.25 -0.39
CA TYR A 166 -3.60 -20.66 -1.76
C TYR A 166 -3.72 -22.17 -1.92
N ASP A 167 -4.55 -22.60 -2.85
CA ASP A 167 -4.70 -24.01 -3.26
C ASP A 167 -4.00 -24.23 -4.62
N PRO A 168 -2.79 -24.81 -4.63
CA PRO A 168 -2.04 -25.02 -5.87
C PRO A 168 -2.68 -26.06 -6.79
N ASP A 169 -3.48 -27.00 -6.27
CA ASP A 169 -4.14 -28.04 -7.07
C ASP A 169 -5.28 -27.47 -7.93
N ARG A 170 -5.94 -26.44 -7.40
CA ARG A 170 -7.08 -25.78 -8.07
C ARG A 170 -6.76 -24.37 -8.54
N GLU A 171 -5.58 -23.88 -8.23
CA GLU A 171 -5.10 -22.51 -8.53
C GLU A 171 -6.04 -21.39 -8.02
N TRP A 172 -6.63 -21.60 -6.83
CA TRP A 172 -7.41 -20.63 -6.12
C TRP A 172 -6.60 -19.94 -5.03
N SER A 173 -6.74 -18.62 -4.97
CA SER A 173 -6.22 -17.81 -3.88
C SER A 173 -7.33 -17.01 -3.23
N LEU A 174 -7.39 -17.01 -1.90
CA LEU A 174 -8.32 -16.22 -1.08
C LEU A 174 -7.51 -15.41 -0.08
N SER A 175 -7.79 -14.12 0.03
CA SER A 175 -7.06 -13.22 0.90
C SER A 175 -7.94 -12.30 1.71
N LEU A 176 -7.41 -11.93 2.88
CA LEU A 176 -7.89 -10.85 3.72
C LEU A 176 -6.72 -9.92 4.02
N ALA A 177 -6.93 -8.62 3.87
CA ALA A 177 -5.97 -7.60 4.25
C ALA A 177 -6.65 -6.51 5.09
N LEU A 178 -6.00 -6.13 6.19
CA LEU A 178 -6.31 -4.94 6.98
C LEU A 178 -5.13 -3.99 6.83
N LYS A 179 -5.37 -2.83 6.23
CA LYS A 179 -4.30 -1.88 5.85
C LYS A 179 -4.39 -0.60 6.67
N ASN A 180 -3.24 -0.02 6.94
CA ASN A 180 -3.10 1.30 7.54
C ASN A 180 -3.77 1.43 8.92
N LEU A 181 -3.65 0.40 9.76
CA LEU A 181 -4.02 0.46 11.16
C LEU A 181 -3.01 1.35 11.91
N GLY A 182 -3.40 2.56 12.29
CA GLY A 182 -2.50 3.50 12.95
C GLY A 182 -2.97 4.94 12.88
N GLY A 183 -2.05 5.87 13.08
CA GLY A 183 -2.35 7.31 13.08
C GLY A 183 -1.12 8.18 13.15
N GLU A 184 -1.34 9.48 13.19
CA GLU A 184 -0.29 10.48 13.39
C GLU A 184 0.26 10.46 14.81
N LEU A 185 1.57 10.57 14.90
CA LEU A 185 2.31 10.84 16.14
C LEU A 185 2.60 12.33 16.30
N LYS A 186 2.78 13.02 15.17
CA LYS A 186 2.97 14.45 15.09
C LYS A 186 2.17 14.98 13.92
N ALA A 187 1.23 15.87 14.19
CA ALA A 187 0.44 16.54 13.16
C ALA A 187 1.17 17.76 12.58
N TYR A 188 0.72 18.27 11.46
CA TYR A 188 1.19 19.55 10.90
C TYR A 188 0.81 20.74 11.77
N ASP A 189 -0.38 20.66 12.39
CA ASP A 189 -0.99 21.64 13.29
C ASP A 189 -1.60 20.90 14.49
N GLU A 190 -2.56 21.47 15.18
CA GLU A 190 -3.19 20.86 16.37
C GLU A 190 -4.11 19.69 16.06
N ASP A 191 -4.58 19.57 14.80
CA ASP A 191 -5.51 18.53 14.37
C ASP A 191 -4.79 17.26 13.85
N TYR A 192 -5.03 16.12 14.52
CA TYR A 192 -4.48 14.82 14.14
C TYR A 192 -5.34 14.12 13.09
N ASN A 193 -4.73 13.77 11.98
CA ASN A 193 -5.37 12.98 10.93
C ASN A 193 -5.30 11.49 11.21
N ARG A 194 -6.29 10.77 10.73
CA ARG A 194 -6.28 9.30 10.72
C ARG A 194 -5.62 8.79 9.45
N LEU A 195 -4.94 7.64 9.55
CA LEU A 195 -4.49 6.92 8.37
C LEU A 195 -5.71 6.38 7.59
N PRO A 196 -5.59 6.21 6.27
CA PRO A 196 -6.66 5.69 5.42
C PRO A 196 -6.83 4.19 5.66
N PHE A 197 -7.45 3.82 6.80
CA PHE A 197 -7.76 2.42 7.12
C PHE A 197 -8.57 1.78 5.99
N ASP A 198 -8.18 0.58 5.62
CA ASP A 198 -8.90 -0.21 4.63
C ASP A 198 -8.92 -1.68 5.01
N MET A 199 -10.08 -2.32 4.79
CA MET A 199 -10.28 -3.75 4.94
C MET A 199 -10.70 -4.34 3.62
N GLN A 200 -9.91 -5.28 3.11
CA GLN A 200 -10.11 -5.87 1.80
C GLN A 200 -10.23 -7.38 1.89
N ILE A 201 -11.14 -7.95 1.10
CA ILE A 201 -11.27 -9.40 0.88
C ILE A 201 -11.13 -9.61 -0.62
N GLY A 202 -10.23 -10.51 -1.01
CA GLY A 202 -9.94 -10.81 -2.41
C GLY A 202 -9.95 -12.30 -2.70
N ALA A 203 -10.32 -12.62 -3.94
CA ALA A 203 -10.22 -13.95 -4.48
C ALA A 203 -9.65 -13.88 -5.90
N SER A 204 -8.73 -14.76 -6.23
CA SER A 204 -8.20 -14.91 -7.57
C SER A 204 -8.13 -16.38 -7.97
N LYS A 205 -8.20 -16.62 -9.28
CA LYS A 205 -8.05 -17.94 -9.87
C LYS A 205 -7.21 -17.83 -11.13
N ARG A 206 -6.18 -18.65 -11.23
CA ARG A 206 -5.43 -18.81 -12.48
C ARG A 206 -6.14 -19.85 -13.37
N PHE A 207 -6.28 -19.53 -14.65
CA PHE A 207 -6.82 -20.44 -15.66
C PHE A 207 -5.70 -20.88 -16.57
N THR A 208 -5.33 -22.16 -16.49
CA THR A 208 -4.17 -22.75 -17.21
C THR A 208 -4.31 -22.73 -18.75
N ASN A 209 -5.54 -22.56 -19.27
CA ASN A 209 -5.84 -22.63 -20.71
C ASN A 209 -6.33 -21.29 -21.30
N MET A 210 -6.17 -20.19 -20.61
CA MET A 210 -6.46 -18.85 -21.15
C MET A 210 -5.15 -18.08 -21.31
N PRO A 211 -4.95 -17.42 -22.48
CA PRO A 211 -3.78 -16.58 -22.71
C PRO A 211 -3.79 -15.33 -21.84
#